data_19801f1856ca719587c9f0ec890b2849
#
_entry.id   19801f1856ca719587c9f0ec890b2849
#
_cell.length_a   1.000
_cell.length_b   1.000
_cell.length_c   1.000
_cell.angle_alpha   90.00
_cell.angle_beta   90.00
_cell.angle_gamma   90.00
#
_symmetry.space_group_name_H-M   'P 1'
#
loop_
_entity.id
_entity.type
_entity.pdbx_description
1 polymer ?
#
loop_
_entity_poly.entity_id
_entity_poly.type
_entity_poly.pdbx_seq_one_letter_code
_entity_poly.pdbx_strand_id
1 'polypeptide(L)'
;RIMKLKPQTEEKSKGGFKSRRNDCIESFLDENKAMDYSQGGKKKEYYTVATRHSHFAKYFPEHRINTDLIEVLCNDKQVATKTTIFIGEEPYATGLAMEKFDFGFVNKTSALENCETSSLGRALANFGLHGSEFSSADELTNAILNQKDSIEEQIKKQTTETKLTKLFSDWKKKNDSIEELFEQQQKSIQKNGGQNVKQW
;
A
#
# COMPACT_ATOMS: atom_id res chain seq x y z
N ARG A 1 -31.16 14.93 8.26
CA ARG A 1 -31.65 15.23 6.90
C ARG A 1 -30.97 14.25 5.97
N ILE A 2 -31.65 13.14 5.67
CA ILE A 2 -31.17 12.10 4.76
C ILE A 2 -31.27 12.68 3.35
N MET A 3 -30.11 12.89 2.71
CA MET A 3 -30.05 13.25 1.31
C MET A 3 -30.59 12.06 0.49
N LYS A 4 -31.77 12.23 -0.12
CA LYS A 4 -32.28 11.29 -1.13
C LYS A 4 -31.37 11.41 -2.35
N LEU A 5 -30.52 10.42 -2.57
CA LEU A 5 -29.85 10.23 -3.86
C LEU A 5 -30.92 10.04 -4.93
N LYS A 6 -30.98 10.92 -5.91
CA LYS A 6 -31.82 10.73 -7.10
C LYS A 6 -31.31 9.48 -7.82
N PRO A 7 -32.20 8.56 -8.23
CA PRO A 7 -31.82 7.46 -9.10
C PRO A 7 -31.30 8.06 -10.42
N GLN A 8 -30.02 7.82 -10.72
CA GLN A 8 -29.49 8.14 -12.04
C GLN A 8 -30.03 7.10 -13.01
N THR A 9 -30.79 7.63 -13.91
CA THR A 9 -31.52 7.10 -15.03
C THR A 9 -31.00 5.82 -15.68
N GLU A 10 -31.93 4.91 -15.96
CA GLU A 10 -31.86 3.63 -16.68
C GLU A 10 -31.33 3.69 -18.14
N GLU A 11 -30.80 4.81 -18.60
CA GLU A 11 -30.41 4.98 -20.01
C GLU A 11 -29.02 4.46 -20.41
N LYS A 12 -28.14 4.08 -19.46
CA LYS A 12 -26.79 3.57 -19.78
C LYS A 12 -26.66 2.04 -19.88
N SER A 13 -27.73 1.29 -19.79
CA SER A 13 -27.70 -0.19 -19.79
C SER A 13 -27.71 -0.87 -21.17
N LYS A 14 -27.55 -0.12 -22.28
CA LYS A 14 -27.61 -0.69 -23.64
C LYS A 14 -26.28 -1.23 -24.18
N GLY A 15 -25.17 -1.03 -23.47
CA GLY A 15 -23.87 -1.65 -23.77
C GLY A 15 -23.75 -3.00 -23.04
N GLY A 16 -23.37 -4.07 -23.74
CA GLY A 16 -23.04 -5.32 -23.09
C GLY A 16 -21.91 -5.12 -22.04
N PHE A 17 -21.70 -6.12 -21.14
CA PHE A 17 -20.69 -6.08 -20.08
C PHE A 17 -19.34 -5.52 -20.55
N LYS A 18 -18.86 -5.91 -21.72
CA LYS A 18 -17.57 -5.48 -22.29
C LYS A 18 -17.50 -3.96 -22.53
N SER A 19 -18.58 -3.36 -23.01
CA SER A 19 -18.68 -1.91 -23.21
C SER A 19 -18.62 -1.18 -21.85
N ARG A 20 -19.45 -1.61 -20.90
CA ARG A 20 -19.50 -1.03 -19.54
C ARG A 20 -18.15 -1.12 -18.82
N ARG A 21 -17.43 -2.23 -19.00
CA ARG A 21 -16.07 -2.38 -18.47
C ARG A 21 -15.08 -1.39 -19.09
N ASN A 22 -15.10 -1.26 -20.41
CA ASN A 22 -14.22 -0.30 -21.09
C ASN A 22 -14.52 1.13 -20.67
N ASP A 23 -15.80 1.52 -20.62
CA ASP A 23 -16.24 2.84 -20.16
C ASP A 23 -15.75 3.11 -18.71
N CYS A 24 -15.83 2.11 -17.83
CA CYS A 24 -15.34 2.20 -16.46
C CYS A 24 -13.83 2.42 -16.39
N ILE A 25 -13.05 1.69 -17.18
CA ILE A 25 -11.58 1.80 -17.17
C ILE A 25 -11.12 3.10 -17.82
N GLU A 26 -11.69 3.47 -18.96
CA GLU A 26 -11.32 4.68 -19.70
C GLU A 26 -11.62 5.96 -18.88
N SER A 27 -12.79 6.01 -18.23
CA SER A 27 -13.16 7.16 -17.40
C SER A 27 -12.42 7.22 -16.06
N PHE A 28 -11.77 6.13 -15.61
CA PHE A 28 -11.16 6.08 -14.29
C PHE A 28 -10.05 7.13 -14.11
N LEU A 29 -9.15 7.23 -15.08
CA LEU A 29 -8.04 8.18 -15.03
C LEU A 29 -8.49 9.63 -15.18
N ASP A 30 -9.54 9.87 -15.98
CA ASP A 30 -10.08 11.21 -16.24
C ASP A 30 -10.92 11.74 -15.07
N GLU A 31 -11.70 10.87 -14.42
CA GLU A 31 -12.64 11.27 -13.38
C GLU A 31 -12.01 11.27 -11.96
N ASN A 32 -10.85 10.64 -11.77
CA ASN A 32 -10.24 10.50 -10.45
C ASN A 32 -8.87 11.16 -10.38
N LYS A 33 -8.58 11.74 -9.22
CA LYS A 33 -7.29 12.37 -8.96
C LYS A 33 -6.36 11.37 -8.30
N ALA A 34 -5.22 11.14 -8.93
CA ALA A 34 -4.12 10.38 -8.34
C ALA A 34 -3.46 11.15 -7.19
N MET A 35 -2.88 10.40 -6.27
CA MET A 35 -1.92 10.91 -5.30
C MET A 35 -0.51 10.72 -5.87
N ASP A 36 0.24 11.80 -5.97
CA ASP A 36 1.64 11.73 -6.41
C ASP A 36 2.53 11.30 -5.26
N TYR A 37 3.46 10.40 -5.54
CA TYR A 37 4.53 10.08 -4.62
C TYR A 37 5.84 9.85 -5.37
N SER A 38 6.96 9.93 -4.65
CA SER A 38 8.28 9.71 -5.23
C SER A 38 8.93 8.44 -4.66
N GLN A 39 9.38 7.55 -5.55
CA GLN A 39 10.13 6.36 -5.16
C GLN A 39 11.34 6.19 -6.07
N GLY A 40 12.54 6.17 -5.48
CA GLY A 40 13.79 6.06 -6.26
C GLY A 40 13.99 7.18 -7.26
N GLY A 41 13.55 8.43 -6.93
CA GLY A 41 13.64 9.61 -7.79
C GLY A 41 12.64 9.63 -8.95
N LYS A 42 11.70 8.67 -9.03
CA LYS A 42 10.64 8.63 -10.04
C LYS A 42 9.31 9.03 -9.41
N LYS A 43 8.57 9.94 -10.05
CA LYS A 43 7.18 10.23 -9.71
C LYS A 43 6.31 9.04 -10.14
N LYS A 44 5.43 8.64 -9.24
CA LYS A 44 4.46 7.57 -9.45
C LYS A 44 3.09 8.06 -9.05
N GLU A 45 2.07 7.57 -9.72
CA GLU A 45 0.67 7.92 -9.49
C GLU A 45 -0.05 6.81 -8.75
N TYR A 46 -0.84 7.22 -7.80
CA TYR A 46 -1.47 6.34 -6.85
C TYR A 46 -2.96 6.64 -6.69
N TYR A 47 -3.78 5.62 -6.80
CA TYR A 47 -5.22 5.71 -6.50
C TYR A 47 -5.52 4.85 -5.27
N THR A 48 -6.16 5.43 -4.27
CA THR A 48 -6.55 4.68 -3.06
C THR A 48 -7.54 3.56 -3.40
N VAL A 49 -7.59 2.53 -2.55
CA VAL A 49 -8.56 1.44 -2.71
C VAL A 49 -9.99 1.99 -2.67
N ALA A 50 -10.26 2.96 -1.79
CA ALA A 50 -11.55 3.62 -1.69
C ALA A 50 -11.95 4.33 -3.01
N THR A 51 -11.02 5.05 -3.65
CA THR A 51 -11.26 5.70 -4.95
C THR A 51 -11.57 4.67 -6.02
N ARG A 52 -10.77 3.61 -6.12
CA ARG A 52 -10.98 2.52 -7.09
C ARG A 52 -12.31 1.82 -6.88
N HIS A 53 -12.66 1.51 -5.64
CA HIS A 53 -13.91 0.84 -5.29
C HIS A 53 -15.12 1.72 -5.57
N SER A 54 -15.09 3.00 -5.18
CA SER A 54 -16.19 3.95 -5.44
C SER A 54 -16.43 4.13 -6.95
N HIS A 55 -15.38 4.21 -7.74
CA HIS A 55 -15.48 4.29 -9.17
C HIS A 55 -16.04 3.01 -9.78
N PHE A 56 -15.54 1.85 -9.36
CA PHE A 56 -16.03 0.54 -9.77
C PHE A 56 -17.53 0.37 -9.48
N ALA A 57 -17.96 0.66 -8.24
CA ALA A 57 -19.34 0.52 -7.81
C ALA A 57 -20.32 1.43 -8.59
N LYS A 58 -19.86 2.57 -9.11
CA LYS A 58 -20.63 3.47 -9.97
C LYS A 58 -21.04 2.78 -11.28
N TYR A 59 -20.14 1.97 -11.85
CA TYR A 59 -20.37 1.26 -13.11
C TYR A 59 -21.00 -0.12 -12.95
N PHE A 60 -20.76 -0.75 -11.80
CA PHE A 60 -21.22 -2.10 -11.47
C PHE A 60 -21.94 -2.12 -10.11
N PRO A 61 -23.10 -1.47 -9.98
CA PRO A 61 -23.83 -1.43 -8.70
C PRO A 61 -24.31 -2.81 -8.23
N GLU A 62 -24.40 -3.78 -9.15
CA GLU A 62 -24.79 -5.17 -8.88
C GLU A 62 -23.61 -6.07 -8.45
N HIS A 63 -22.42 -5.51 -8.31
CA HIS A 63 -21.23 -6.30 -7.95
C HIS A 63 -21.36 -6.94 -6.56
N ARG A 64 -20.62 -8.03 -6.37
CA ARG A 64 -20.40 -8.67 -5.08
C ARG A 64 -18.90 -8.84 -4.87
N ILE A 65 -18.45 -8.53 -3.68
CA ILE A 65 -17.06 -8.72 -3.25
C ILE A 65 -17.06 -9.76 -2.14
N ASN A 66 -16.19 -10.76 -2.29
CA ASN A 66 -15.95 -11.78 -1.29
C ASN A 66 -14.48 -11.80 -0.92
N THR A 67 -14.17 -11.68 0.38
CA THR A 67 -12.82 -11.81 0.90
C THR A 67 -12.75 -13.02 1.81
N ASP A 68 -11.89 -13.96 1.46
CA ASP A 68 -11.66 -15.19 2.18
C ASP A 68 -10.25 -15.21 2.79
N LEU A 69 -10.12 -15.84 3.95
CA LEU A 69 -8.82 -16.18 4.51
C LEU A 69 -8.20 -17.34 3.73
N ILE A 70 -6.91 -17.26 3.47
CA ILE A 70 -6.14 -18.37 2.92
C ILE A 70 -5.55 -19.15 4.10
N GLU A 71 -6.34 -20.04 4.69
CA GLU A 71 -6.04 -20.71 5.96
C GLU A 71 -4.66 -21.37 6.00
N VAL A 72 -4.22 -21.99 4.92
CA VAL A 72 -2.90 -22.64 4.83
C VAL A 72 -1.71 -21.68 4.95
N LEU A 73 -1.94 -20.38 4.76
CA LEU A 73 -0.94 -19.32 4.89
C LEU A 73 -1.11 -18.51 6.18
N CYS A 74 -2.20 -18.71 6.92
CA CYS A 74 -2.45 -18.03 8.19
C CYS A 74 -1.81 -18.79 9.36
N ASN A 75 -1.21 -18.05 10.28
CA ASN A 75 -0.65 -18.58 11.52
C ASN A 75 -0.51 -17.46 12.56
N ASP A 76 0.19 -17.71 13.67
CA ASP A 76 0.44 -16.74 14.74
C ASP A 76 1.33 -15.54 14.34
N LYS A 77 1.89 -15.54 13.13
CA LYS A 77 2.81 -14.48 12.65
C LYS A 77 2.27 -13.69 11.45
N GLN A 78 1.30 -14.25 10.73
CA GLN A 78 0.81 -13.65 9.49
C GLN A 78 -0.61 -14.06 9.17
N VAL A 79 -1.28 -13.20 8.41
CA VAL A 79 -2.58 -13.43 7.80
C VAL A 79 -2.49 -13.28 6.29
N ALA A 80 -3.24 -14.08 5.57
CA ALA A 80 -3.34 -14.00 4.12
C ALA A 80 -4.81 -14.03 3.69
N THR A 81 -5.16 -13.16 2.74
CA THR A 81 -6.52 -13.03 2.21
C THR A 81 -6.55 -13.12 0.69
N LYS A 82 -7.67 -13.58 0.19
CA LYS A 82 -8.03 -13.58 -1.22
C LYS A 82 -9.35 -12.84 -1.40
N THR A 83 -9.33 -11.73 -2.12
CA THR A 83 -10.55 -11.04 -2.53
C THR A 83 -10.93 -11.44 -3.94
N THR A 84 -12.22 -11.77 -4.15
CA THR A 84 -12.80 -12.04 -5.46
C THR A 84 -13.93 -11.06 -5.73
N ILE A 85 -13.87 -10.39 -6.87
CA ILE A 85 -14.92 -9.51 -7.38
C ILE A 85 -15.79 -10.33 -8.33
N PHE A 86 -17.10 -10.32 -8.09
CA PHE A 86 -18.11 -10.93 -8.93
C PHE A 86 -18.94 -9.85 -9.62
N ILE A 87 -19.30 -10.10 -10.86
CA ILE A 87 -20.26 -9.31 -11.61
C ILE A 87 -21.35 -10.27 -12.09
N GLY A 88 -22.54 -10.15 -11.48
CA GLY A 88 -23.50 -11.23 -11.50
C GLY A 88 -22.98 -12.44 -10.73
N GLU A 89 -23.11 -13.64 -11.28
CA GLU A 89 -22.65 -14.89 -10.67
C GLU A 89 -21.20 -15.26 -11.01
N GLU A 90 -20.60 -14.58 -12.01
CA GLU A 90 -19.27 -14.93 -12.49
C GLU A 90 -18.15 -14.22 -11.72
N PRO A 91 -17.09 -14.95 -11.30
CA PRO A 91 -15.89 -14.35 -10.75
C PRO A 91 -15.12 -13.62 -11.86
N TYR A 92 -14.80 -12.36 -11.63
CA TYR A 92 -14.21 -11.54 -12.67
C TYR A 92 -12.76 -11.15 -12.40
N ALA A 93 -12.44 -10.76 -11.18
CA ALA A 93 -11.08 -10.40 -10.79
C ALA A 93 -10.77 -10.89 -9.38
N THR A 94 -9.53 -11.25 -9.14
CA THR A 94 -9.05 -11.68 -7.82
C THR A 94 -7.79 -10.91 -7.43
N GLY A 95 -7.63 -10.68 -6.12
CA GLY A 95 -6.41 -10.15 -5.53
C GLY A 95 -6.01 -10.97 -4.31
N LEU A 96 -4.71 -11.12 -4.10
CA LEU A 96 -4.14 -11.83 -2.96
C LEU A 96 -3.28 -10.84 -2.17
N ALA A 97 -3.33 -10.93 -0.84
CA ALA A 97 -2.45 -10.20 0.04
C ALA A 97 -2.00 -11.08 1.20
N MET A 98 -0.89 -10.70 1.81
CA MET A 98 -0.38 -11.33 3.03
C MET A 98 0.30 -10.26 3.88
N GLU A 99 -0.06 -10.20 5.16
CA GLU A 99 0.49 -9.26 6.14
C GLU A 99 1.02 -10.00 7.35
N LYS A 100 2.15 -9.49 7.90
CA LYS A 100 2.74 -10.02 9.13
C LYS A 100 2.26 -9.20 10.32
N PHE A 101 1.86 -9.86 11.41
CA PHE A 101 1.28 -9.20 12.59
C PHE A 101 2.21 -8.18 13.25
N ASP A 102 3.46 -8.48 13.46
CA ASP A 102 4.39 -7.60 14.19
C ASP A 102 5.29 -6.76 13.26
N PHE A 103 4.91 -6.61 12.00
CA PHE A 103 5.72 -5.93 11.00
C PHE A 103 5.13 -4.57 10.64
N GLY A 104 5.82 -3.50 11.05
CA GLY A 104 5.36 -2.13 10.85
C GLY A 104 4.34 -1.65 11.87
N PHE A 105 4.13 -0.33 11.91
CA PHE A 105 3.25 0.30 12.91
C PHE A 105 1.77 -0.10 12.73
N VAL A 106 1.31 -0.18 11.49
CA VAL A 106 -0.09 -0.49 11.15
C VAL A 106 -0.42 -1.94 11.48
N ASN A 107 0.45 -2.88 11.11
CA ASN A 107 0.18 -4.31 11.27
C ASN A 107 0.21 -4.80 12.73
N LYS A 108 0.74 -4.01 13.65
CA LYS A 108 0.68 -4.33 15.09
C LYS A 108 -0.74 -4.38 15.64
N THR A 109 -1.66 -3.63 15.05
CA THR A 109 -3.05 -3.52 15.52
C THR A 109 -4.09 -3.89 14.48
N SER A 110 -3.76 -3.84 13.19
CA SER A 110 -4.73 -3.90 12.09
C SER A 110 -4.23 -4.71 10.88
N ALA A 111 -3.47 -5.78 11.15
CA ALA A 111 -2.91 -6.59 10.07
C ALA A 111 -3.99 -7.28 9.21
N LEU A 112 -5.09 -7.71 9.81
CA LEU A 112 -6.19 -8.36 9.10
C LEU A 112 -6.90 -7.36 8.19
N GLU A 113 -7.30 -6.21 8.71
CA GLU A 113 -7.98 -5.16 7.96
C GLU A 113 -7.08 -4.61 6.83
N ASN A 114 -5.79 -4.51 7.10
CA ASN A 114 -4.82 -4.10 6.11
C ASN A 114 -4.66 -5.14 5.00
N CYS A 115 -4.62 -6.42 5.36
CA CYS A 115 -4.56 -7.54 4.42
C CYS A 115 -5.81 -7.59 3.54
N GLU A 116 -7.01 -7.40 4.12
CA GLU A 116 -8.27 -7.31 3.39
C GLU A 116 -8.25 -6.15 2.38
N THR A 117 -7.90 -4.94 2.83
CA THR A 117 -7.82 -3.76 1.97
C THR A 117 -6.80 -3.96 0.85
N SER A 118 -5.64 -4.53 1.14
CA SER A 118 -4.60 -4.82 0.14
C SER A 118 -5.08 -5.82 -0.91
N SER A 119 -5.75 -6.90 -0.51
CA SER A 119 -6.28 -7.89 -1.46
C SER A 119 -7.38 -7.32 -2.34
N LEU A 120 -8.28 -6.48 -1.79
CA LEU A 120 -9.28 -5.74 -2.55
C LEU A 120 -8.63 -4.78 -3.55
N GLY A 121 -7.63 -4.01 -3.12
CA GLY A 121 -6.90 -3.10 -4.00
C GLY A 121 -6.27 -3.81 -5.19
N ARG A 122 -5.70 -5.00 -4.99
CA ARG A 122 -5.15 -5.85 -6.06
C ARG A 122 -6.23 -6.42 -6.97
N ALA A 123 -7.38 -6.83 -6.43
CA ALA A 123 -8.50 -7.29 -7.24
C ALA A 123 -9.03 -6.18 -8.16
N LEU A 124 -9.16 -4.95 -7.66
CA LEU A 124 -9.57 -3.79 -8.45
C LEU A 124 -8.51 -3.40 -9.49
N ALA A 125 -7.22 -3.53 -9.15
CA ALA A 125 -6.14 -3.33 -10.12
C ALA A 125 -6.17 -4.38 -11.24
N ASN A 126 -6.39 -5.66 -10.91
CA ASN A 126 -6.57 -6.75 -11.88
C ASN A 126 -7.81 -6.56 -12.77
N PHE A 127 -8.83 -5.87 -12.27
CA PHE A 127 -9.97 -5.46 -13.09
C PHE A 127 -9.58 -4.42 -14.14
N GLY A 128 -8.57 -3.58 -13.87
CA GLY A 128 -8.06 -2.51 -14.73
C GLY A 128 -8.05 -1.12 -14.08
N LEU A 129 -8.44 -1.01 -12.81
CA LEU A 129 -8.49 0.26 -12.09
C LEU A 129 -7.16 0.49 -11.33
N HIS A 130 -6.15 0.90 -12.07
CA HIS A 130 -4.82 1.21 -11.53
C HIS A 130 -4.20 2.39 -12.26
N GLY A 131 -3.21 3.05 -11.63
CA GLY A 131 -2.35 4.04 -12.28
C GLY A 131 -1.11 3.37 -12.89
N SER A 132 0.04 4.01 -12.74
CA SER A 132 1.32 3.44 -13.18
C SER A 132 1.75 2.21 -12.38
N GLU A 133 1.18 2.01 -11.18
CA GLU A 133 1.52 0.92 -10.27
C GLU A 133 0.31 0.05 -9.93
N PHE A 134 0.57 -1.26 -9.82
CA PHE A 134 -0.45 -2.27 -9.48
C PHE A 134 -0.81 -2.30 -7.99
N SER A 135 0.13 -1.88 -7.14
CA SER A 135 -0.04 -1.87 -5.69
C SER A 135 -1.02 -0.80 -5.21
N SER A 136 -1.57 -0.93 -4.01
CA SER A 136 -2.39 0.10 -3.37
C SER A 136 -1.52 1.16 -2.68
N ALA A 137 -2.04 2.38 -2.42
CA ALA A 137 -1.31 3.40 -1.65
C ALA A 137 -0.95 2.90 -0.26
N ASP A 138 -1.81 2.07 0.31
CA ASP A 138 -1.60 1.47 1.62
C ASP A 138 -0.47 0.45 1.60
N GLU A 139 -0.40 -0.40 0.58
CA GLU A 139 0.74 -1.32 0.39
C GLU A 139 2.06 -0.59 0.25
N LEU A 140 2.06 0.53 -0.47
CA LEU A 140 3.27 1.31 -0.62
C LEU A 140 3.64 2.04 0.67
N THR A 141 2.67 2.68 1.32
CA THR A 141 2.89 3.35 2.62
C THR A 141 3.43 2.33 3.62
N ASN A 142 2.85 1.13 3.67
CA ASN A 142 3.36 0.05 4.49
C ASN A 142 4.76 -0.42 4.07
N ALA A 143 5.03 -0.55 2.78
CA ALA A 143 6.36 -0.90 2.29
C ALA A 143 7.41 0.16 2.66
N ILE A 144 7.06 1.44 2.60
CA ILE A 144 7.92 2.55 3.00
C ILE A 144 8.12 2.57 4.51
N LEU A 145 7.04 2.41 5.29
CA LEU A 145 7.12 2.35 6.76
C LEU A 145 7.93 1.13 7.21
N ASN A 146 7.70 -0.03 6.61
CA ASN A 146 8.45 -1.26 6.90
C ASN A 146 9.94 -1.13 6.55
N GLN A 147 10.27 -0.45 5.46
CA GLN A 147 11.65 -0.13 5.13
C GLN A 147 12.25 0.83 6.16
N LYS A 148 11.48 1.84 6.60
CA LYS A 148 11.93 2.80 7.63
C LYS A 148 12.19 2.09 8.95
N ASP A 149 11.28 1.24 9.43
CA ASP A 149 11.46 0.47 10.67
C ASP A 149 12.68 -0.45 10.59
N SER A 150 12.88 -1.14 9.45
CA SER A 150 14.07 -1.98 9.21
C SER A 150 15.37 -1.16 9.18
N ILE A 151 15.33 0.05 8.64
CA ILE A 151 16.47 0.98 8.62
C ILE A 151 16.75 1.50 10.02
N GLU A 152 15.73 1.89 10.78
CA GLU A 152 15.89 2.33 12.17
C GLU A 152 16.56 1.25 13.03
N GLU A 153 16.15 -0.02 12.88
CA GLU A 153 16.80 -1.13 13.58
C GLU A 153 18.26 -1.32 13.18
N GLN A 154 18.56 -1.20 11.88
CA GLN A 154 19.94 -1.28 11.40
C GLN A 154 20.79 -0.11 11.90
N ILE A 155 20.26 1.11 11.92
CA ILE A 155 20.92 2.30 12.45
C ILE A 155 21.18 2.16 13.96
N LYS A 156 20.18 1.73 14.75
CA LYS A 156 20.30 1.54 16.20
C LYS A 156 21.34 0.47 16.58
N LYS A 157 21.56 -0.52 15.71
CA LYS A 157 22.59 -1.57 15.91
C LYS A 157 24.02 -1.08 15.63
N GLN A 158 24.19 0.11 15.00
CA GLN A 158 25.53 0.62 14.71
C GLN A 158 26.12 1.34 15.96
N THR A 159 27.26 0.85 16.40
CA THR A 159 27.97 1.36 17.59
C THR A 159 29.18 2.21 17.26
N THR A 160 29.59 2.25 15.98
CA THR A 160 30.74 3.00 15.52
C THR A 160 30.40 3.94 14.39
N GLU A 161 30.99 5.15 14.39
CA GLU A 161 30.75 6.17 13.40
C GLU A 161 31.09 5.72 11.97
N THR A 162 32.16 4.95 11.79
CA THR A 162 32.57 4.42 10.48
C THR A 162 31.53 3.47 9.87
N LYS A 163 30.93 2.60 10.68
CA LYS A 163 29.88 1.69 10.21
C LYS A 163 28.58 2.42 9.88
N LEU A 164 28.27 3.44 10.70
CA LEU A 164 27.10 4.30 10.47
C LEU A 164 27.24 5.10 9.17
N THR A 165 28.42 5.69 8.92
CA THR A 165 28.70 6.48 7.70
C THR A 165 28.58 5.59 6.43
N LYS A 166 29.11 4.36 6.51
CA LYS A 166 28.98 3.40 5.40
C LYS A 166 27.52 3.05 5.14
N LEU A 167 26.75 2.74 6.19
CA LEU A 167 25.33 2.44 6.10
C LEU A 167 24.55 3.63 5.48
N PHE A 168 24.87 4.86 5.92
CA PHE A 168 24.27 6.07 5.37
C PHE A 168 24.57 6.25 3.88
N SER A 169 25.81 6.05 3.44
CA SER A 169 26.15 6.18 2.01
C SER A 169 25.43 5.16 1.14
N ASP A 170 25.18 3.96 1.64
CA ASP A 170 24.48 2.88 0.94
C ASP A 170 22.97 3.16 0.85
N TRP A 171 22.39 3.79 1.86
CA TRP A 171 20.98 4.12 1.94
C TRP A 171 20.61 5.47 1.32
N LYS A 172 21.48 6.49 1.40
CA LYS A 172 21.26 7.81 0.79
C LYS A 172 20.99 7.74 -0.70
N LYS A 173 21.61 6.77 -1.38
CA LYS A 173 21.37 6.49 -2.80
C LYS A 173 19.96 5.97 -3.09
N LYS A 174 19.22 5.55 -2.06
CA LYS A 174 17.92 4.90 -2.19
C LYS A 174 16.76 5.73 -1.63
N ASN A 175 17.01 6.67 -0.72
CA ASN A 175 15.91 7.38 -0.05
C ASN A 175 16.39 8.67 0.65
N ASP A 176 15.87 9.83 0.23
CA ASP A 176 16.27 11.15 0.75
C ASP A 176 15.75 11.45 2.17
N SER A 177 14.77 10.71 2.68
CA SER A 177 14.11 10.98 3.98
C SER A 177 14.80 10.36 5.20
N ILE A 178 15.98 9.75 5.04
CA ILE A 178 16.69 9.00 6.09
C ILE A 178 17.74 9.90 6.83
N GLU A 179 18.00 11.08 6.32
CA GLU A 179 19.05 11.97 6.87
C GLU A 179 18.88 12.23 8.37
N GLU A 180 17.67 12.58 8.81
CA GLU A 180 17.38 12.88 10.22
C GLU A 180 17.69 11.73 11.18
N LEU A 181 17.39 10.49 10.75
CA LEU A 181 17.66 9.29 11.56
C LEU A 181 19.16 9.03 11.74
N PHE A 182 19.93 9.23 10.66
CA PHE A 182 21.39 9.09 10.72
C PHE A 182 22.03 10.18 11.59
N GLU A 183 21.56 11.43 11.50
CA GLU A 183 22.04 12.52 12.35
C GLU A 183 21.76 12.28 13.84
N GLN A 184 20.56 11.78 14.18
CA GLN A 184 20.22 11.45 15.56
C GLN A 184 21.12 10.34 16.12
N GLN A 185 21.39 9.30 15.34
CA GLN A 185 22.27 8.22 15.76
C GLN A 185 23.71 8.66 15.85
N GLN A 186 24.19 9.51 14.94
CA GLN A 186 25.55 10.07 14.99
C GLN A 186 25.76 10.90 16.25
N LYS A 187 24.80 11.75 16.62
CA LYS A 187 24.81 12.51 17.88
C LYS A 187 24.84 11.58 19.12
N SER A 188 24.11 10.47 19.06
CA SER A 188 24.09 9.46 20.13
C SER A 188 25.44 8.76 20.30
N ILE A 189 26.09 8.38 19.19
CA ILE A 189 27.43 7.75 19.21
C ILE A 189 28.47 8.73 19.75
N GLN A 190 28.47 9.98 19.32
CA GLN A 190 29.38 11.02 19.79
C GLN A 190 29.20 11.29 21.28
N LYS A 191 27.97 11.33 21.77
CA LYS A 191 27.66 11.52 23.20
C LYS A 191 28.12 10.35 24.07
N ASN A 192 28.01 9.13 23.55
CA ASN A 192 28.40 7.91 24.25
C ASN A 192 29.89 7.57 24.07
N GLY A 193 30.50 7.96 22.95
CA GLY A 193 31.91 7.75 22.61
C GLY A 193 32.87 8.69 23.34
N GLY A 194 32.35 9.80 23.91
CA GLY A 194 33.14 10.71 24.73
C GLY A 194 33.68 10.12 26.03
N GLN A 195 33.27 8.91 26.40
CA GLN A 195 33.83 8.18 27.55
C GLN A 195 34.85 7.10 27.19
N ASN A 196 35.02 6.73 25.92
CA ASN A 196 35.89 5.57 25.54
C ASN A 196 37.05 5.88 24.59
N VAL A 197 37.35 7.14 24.28
CA VAL A 197 38.46 7.51 23.37
C VAL A 197 39.71 8.00 24.17
N LYS A 198 39.83 7.68 25.44
CA LYS A 198 41.02 7.99 26.24
C LYS A 198 41.87 6.79 26.63
N GLN A 199 41.87 5.72 25.83
CA GLN A 199 42.86 4.64 25.99
C GLN A 199 43.07 3.94 24.65
N TRP A 200 43.87 4.55 23.81
CA TRP A 200 44.78 3.89 22.85
C TRP A 200 45.92 4.83 22.54
#